data_481aae6fb5225c239e6a73498894aeba
#
_entry.id   481aae6fb5225c239e6a73498894aeba
#
_cell.length_a   1.000
_cell.length_b   1.000
_cell.length_c   1.000
_cell.angle_alpha   90.00
_cell.angle_beta   90.00
_cell.angle_gamma   90.00
#
_symmetry.space_group_name_H-M   'P 1'
#
loop_
_entity.id
_entity.type
_entity.pdbx_description
1 polymer ?
#
loop_
_entity_poly.entity_id
_entity_poly.type
_entity_poly.pdbx_seq_one_letter_code
_entity_poly.pdbx_strand_id
1 'polypeptide(L)'
;KADEALAIGLVKEVVPKEKLDETVHAFAKKLTEGPLLAYQNIKKLMYISLYQGFEDYSKQEAGLVGKCSASEDFKEGITAFLEKRKPQFKGR
;
A
#
# COMPACT_ATOMS: atom_id res chain seq x y z
N LYS A 1 -16.79 6.04 -19.62
CA LYS A 1 -16.27 4.77 -20.21
C LYS A 1 -15.03 4.31 -19.44
N ALA A 2 -14.57 3.06 -19.67
CA ALA A 2 -13.41 2.52 -18.94
C ALA A 2 -12.12 3.33 -19.18
N ASP A 3 -11.88 3.72 -20.42
CA ASP A 3 -10.71 4.53 -20.80
C ASP A 3 -10.74 5.93 -20.17
N GLU A 4 -11.92 6.52 -20.02
CA GLU A 4 -12.08 7.80 -19.31
C GLU A 4 -11.77 7.67 -17.82
N ALA A 5 -12.20 6.55 -17.21
CA ALA A 5 -11.89 6.25 -15.82
C ALA A 5 -10.39 6.05 -15.59
N LEU A 6 -9.69 5.43 -16.54
CA LEU A 6 -8.22 5.31 -16.51
C LEU A 6 -7.56 6.68 -16.67
N ALA A 7 -8.02 7.50 -17.62
CA ALA A 7 -7.43 8.81 -17.88
C ALA A 7 -7.52 9.77 -16.67
N ILE A 8 -8.57 9.69 -15.87
CA ILE A 8 -8.74 10.49 -14.65
C ILE A 8 -8.20 9.81 -13.37
N GLY A 9 -7.53 8.66 -13.49
CA GLY A 9 -6.95 7.95 -12.35
C GLY A 9 -7.96 7.25 -11.45
N LEU A 10 -9.22 7.06 -11.88
CA LEU A 10 -10.25 6.37 -11.10
C LEU A 10 -10.00 4.86 -11.02
N VAL A 11 -9.39 4.28 -12.05
CA VAL A 11 -8.96 2.88 -12.10
C VAL A 11 -7.50 2.80 -12.47
N LYS A 12 -6.82 1.75 -12.01
CA LYS A 12 -5.39 1.53 -12.24
C LYS A 12 -5.07 1.10 -13.68
N GLU A 13 -5.91 0.25 -14.24
CA GLU A 13 -5.75 -0.32 -15.56
C GLU A 13 -7.08 -0.76 -16.16
N VAL A 14 -7.14 -0.88 -17.45
CA VAL A 14 -8.28 -1.40 -18.20
C VAL A 14 -7.80 -2.63 -18.98
N VAL A 15 -8.52 -3.73 -18.82
CA VAL A 15 -8.19 -5.01 -19.46
C VAL A 15 -9.43 -5.60 -20.16
N PRO A 16 -9.26 -6.49 -21.15
CA PRO A 16 -10.37 -7.24 -21.70
C PRO A 16 -11.11 -8.04 -20.62
N LYS A 17 -12.44 -8.18 -20.77
CA LYS A 17 -13.30 -8.85 -19.79
C LYS A 17 -12.79 -10.25 -19.41
N GLU A 18 -12.29 -10.97 -20.37
CA GLU A 18 -11.77 -12.34 -20.20
C GLU A 18 -10.51 -12.42 -19.34
N LYS A 19 -9.78 -11.29 -19.21
CA LYS A 19 -8.55 -11.18 -18.40
C LYS A 19 -8.78 -10.52 -17.04
N LEU A 20 -10.01 -10.07 -16.75
CA LEU A 20 -10.29 -9.30 -15.53
C LEU A 20 -9.96 -10.11 -14.27
N ASP A 21 -10.48 -11.33 -14.16
CA ASP A 21 -10.30 -12.16 -12.97
C ASP A 21 -8.82 -12.52 -12.74
N GLU A 22 -8.11 -12.87 -13.80
CA GLU A 22 -6.66 -13.15 -13.72
C GLU A 22 -5.89 -11.92 -13.23
N THR A 23 -6.17 -10.75 -13.79
CA THR A 23 -5.52 -9.50 -13.44
C THR A 23 -5.80 -9.12 -11.98
N VAL A 24 -7.06 -9.24 -11.54
CA VAL A 24 -7.46 -8.96 -10.15
C VAL A 24 -6.76 -9.90 -9.18
N HIS A 25 -6.73 -11.21 -9.46
CA HIS A 25 -6.06 -12.20 -8.62
C HIS A 25 -4.55 -11.95 -8.52
N ALA A 26 -3.89 -11.65 -9.64
CA ALA A 26 -2.47 -11.34 -9.66
C ALA A 26 -2.15 -10.08 -8.83
N PHE A 27 -2.98 -9.05 -8.94
CA PHE A 27 -2.82 -7.83 -8.14
C PHE A 27 -3.08 -8.06 -6.65
N ALA A 28 -4.14 -8.80 -6.30
CA ALA A 28 -4.45 -9.15 -4.91
C ALA A 28 -3.31 -9.97 -4.28
N LYS A 29 -2.79 -10.96 -5.00
CA LYS A 29 -1.63 -11.76 -4.56
C LYS A 29 -0.41 -10.87 -4.28
N LYS A 30 -0.11 -9.93 -5.18
CA LYS A 30 1.00 -8.97 -4.98
C LYS A 30 0.82 -8.15 -3.70
N LEU A 31 -0.41 -7.74 -3.38
CA LEU A 31 -0.70 -6.99 -2.15
C LEU A 31 -0.51 -7.86 -0.90
N THR A 32 -0.94 -9.13 -0.93
CA THR A 32 -0.79 -10.04 0.23
C THR A 32 0.67 -10.40 0.53
N GLU A 33 1.55 -10.31 -0.45
CA GLU A 33 3.00 -10.50 -0.30
C GLU A 33 3.74 -9.23 0.16
N GLY A 34 3.02 -8.11 0.29
CA GLY A 34 3.58 -6.83 0.69
C GLY A 34 3.47 -6.53 2.19
N PRO A 35 4.01 -5.39 2.64
CA PRO A 35 3.99 -4.97 4.04
C PRO A 35 2.58 -4.48 4.44
N LEU A 36 1.70 -5.40 4.83
CA LEU A 36 0.27 -5.14 5.08
C LEU A 36 0.05 -4.06 6.14
N LEU A 37 0.86 -4.00 7.19
CA LEU A 37 0.77 -2.95 8.20
C LEU A 37 0.98 -1.55 7.59
N ALA A 38 1.95 -1.40 6.70
CA ALA A 38 2.19 -0.13 6.00
C ALA A 38 1.01 0.22 5.09
N TYR A 39 0.46 -0.74 4.35
CA TYR A 39 -0.72 -0.50 3.51
C TYR A 39 -1.95 -0.06 4.30
N GLN A 40 -2.21 -0.67 5.46
CA GLN A 40 -3.29 -0.26 6.36
C GLN A 40 -3.09 1.18 6.85
N ASN A 41 -1.88 1.52 7.25
CA ASN A 41 -1.56 2.87 7.74
C ASN A 41 -1.66 3.92 6.63
N ILE A 42 -1.23 3.63 5.41
CA ILE A 42 -1.40 4.50 4.24
C ILE A 42 -2.88 4.75 3.96
N LYS A 43 -3.71 3.71 3.93
CA LYS A 43 -5.17 3.88 3.75
C LYS A 43 -5.78 4.76 4.82
N LYS A 44 -5.38 4.58 6.08
CA LYS A 44 -5.85 5.41 7.18
C LYS A 44 -5.45 6.87 6.98
N LEU A 45 -4.20 7.15 6.63
CA LEU A 45 -3.71 8.50 6.37
C LEU A 45 -4.42 9.16 5.19
N MET A 46 -4.64 8.45 4.10
CA MET A 46 -5.41 8.96 2.96
C MET A 46 -6.83 9.37 3.36
N TYR A 47 -7.52 8.54 4.17
CA TYR A 47 -8.85 8.90 4.67
C TYR A 47 -8.83 10.13 5.57
N ILE A 48 -7.89 10.20 6.49
CA ILE A 48 -7.72 11.31 7.42
C ILE A 48 -7.41 12.63 6.68
N SER A 49 -6.56 12.57 5.64
CA SER A 49 -6.15 13.74 4.87
C SER A 49 -7.30 14.49 4.21
N LEU A 50 -8.44 13.83 4.00
CA LEU A 50 -9.64 14.45 3.43
C LEU A 50 -10.43 15.31 4.43
N TYR A 51 -10.22 15.11 5.74
CA TYR A 51 -11.09 15.68 6.77
C TYR A 51 -10.33 16.43 7.88
N GLN A 52 -9.02 16.38 7.91
CA GLN A 52 -8.20 17.01 8.96
C GLN A 52 -7.26 18.07 8.40
N GLY A 53 -6.96 19.07 9.24
CA GLY A 53 -5.95 20.06 8.94
C GLY A 53 -4.53 19.47 8.95
N PHE A 54 -3.60 20.15 8.30
CA PHE A 54 -2.21 19.72 8.13
C PHE A 54 -1.52 19.35 9.45
N GLU A 55 -1.73 20.12 10.51
CA GLU A 55 -1.08 19.90 11.80
C GLU A 55 -1.51 18.58 12.45
N ASP A 56 -2.81 18.30 12.48
CA ASP A 56 -3.34 17.05 13.05
C ASP A 56 -2.98 15.83 12.17
N TYR A 57 -3.01 16.00 10.86
CA TYR A 57 -2.53 14.98 9.92
C TYR A 57 -1.07 14.63 10.18
N SER A 58 -0.18 15.64 10.30
CA SER A 58 1.26 15.44 10.51
C SER A 58 1.57 14.72 11.82
N LYS A 59 0.84 15.03 12.90
CA LYS A 59 0.98 14.30 14.17
C LYS A 59 0.62 12.83 14.04
N GLN A 60 -0.47 12.53 13.32
CA GLN A 60 -0.90 11.15 13.08
C GLN A 60 0.07 10.40 12.16
N GLU A 61 0.55 11.05 11.11
CA GLU A 61 1.56 10.48 10.22
C GLU A 61 2.82 10.09 10.98
N ALA A 62 3.38 11.00 11.78
CA ALA A 62 4.55 10.72 12.61
C ALA A 62 4.34 9.51 13.55
N GLY A 63 3.17 9.41 14.18
CA GLY A 63 2.82 8.27 15.02
C GLY A 63 2.71 6.94 14.25
N LEU A 64 2.16 6.95 13.03
CA LEU A 64 2.04 5.76 12.20
C LEU A 64 3.38 5.34 11.58
N VAL A 65 4.22 6.31 11.19
CA VAL A 65 5.60 6.05 10.75
C VAL A 65 6.40 5.39 11.88
N GLY A 66 6.29 5.90 13.12
CA GLY A 66 6.92 5.29 14.29
C GLY A 66 6.49 3.83 14.50
N LYS A 67 5.19 3.53 14.36
CA LYS A 67 4.68 2.16 14.46
C LYS A 67 5.23 1.25 13.36
N CYS A 68 5.26 1.73 12.11
CA CYS A 68 5.84 0.96 11.02
C CYS A 68 7.33 0.69 11.25
N SER A 69 8.09 1.69 11.71
CA SER A 69 9.54 1.55 11.96
C SER A 69 9.86 0.56 13.08
N ALA A 70 8.95 0.34 14.02
CA ALA A 70 9.09 -0.63 15.10
C ALA A 70 8.70 -2.07 14.68
N SER A 71 8.08 -2.24 13.51
CA SER A 71 7.54 -3.54 13.06
C SER A 71 8.62 -4.54 12.64
N GLU A 72 8.25 -5.84 12.66
CA GLU A 72 9.10 -6.90 12.10
C GLU A 72 9.29 -6.70 10.59
N ASP A 73 8.24 -6.27 9.89
CA ASP A 73 8.27 -6.04 8.45
C ASP A 73 9.25 -4.93 8.05
N PHE A 74 9.40 -3.88 8.87
CA PHE A 74 10.38 -2.84 8.62
C PHE A 74 11.82 -3.38 8.71
N LYS A 75 12.10 -4.16 9.74
CA LYS A 75 13.41 -4.81 9.93
C LYS A 75 13.72 -5.78 8.79
N GLU A 76 12.73 -6.59 8.41
CA GLU A 76 12.85 -7.51 7.27
C GLU A 76 13.09 -6.74 5.96
N GLY A 77 12.38 -5.65 5.72
CA GLY A 77 12.54 -4.82 4.54
C GLY A 77 13.97 -4.26 4.41
N ILE A 78 14.53 -3.72 5.51
CA ILE A 78 15.91 -3.24 5.55
C ILE A 78 16.90 -4.39 5.32
N THR A 79 16.73 -5.50 6.03
CA THR A 79 17.62 -6.66 5.91
C THR A 79 17.62 -7.21 4.49
N ALA A 80 16.45 -7.41 3.91
CA ALA A 80 16.30 -7.90 2.53
C ALA A 80 16.95 -6.96 1.51
N PHE A 81 16.81 -5.63 1.72
CA PHE A 81 17.45 -4.63 0.87
C PHE A 81 18.98 -4.71 0.92
N LEU A 82 19.56 -4.80 2.12
CA LEU A 82 21.00 -4.94 2.32
C LEU A 82 21.55 -6.25 1.73
N GLU A 83 20.81 -7.34 1.90
CA GLU A 83 21.16 -8.67 1.37
C GLU A 83 20.78 -8.87 -0.10
N LYS A 84 20.18 -7.87 -0.76
CA LYS A 84 19.75 -7.91 -2.17
C LYS A 84 18.83 -9.10 -2.49
N ARG A 85 17.95 -9.47 -1.57
CA ARG A 85 16.95 -10.52 -1.72
C ARG A 85 15.53 -9.99 -1.66
N LYS A 86 14.55 -10.80 -2.08
CA LYS A 86 13.12 -10.48 -1.92
C LYS A 86 12.76 -10.53 -0.42
N PRO A 87 12.08 -9.50 0.13
CA PRO A 87 11.59 -9.52 1.52
C PRO A 87 10.46 -10.52 1.72
N GLN A 88 10.32 -11.02 2.95
CA GLN A 88 9.25 -11.92 3.37
C GLN A 88 8.44 -11.27 4.49
N PHE A 89 7.49 -10.43 4.11
CA PHE A 89 6.65 -9.69 5.04
C PHE A 89 5.62 -10.58 5.73
N LYS A 90 5.33 -10.28 7.01
CA LYS A 90 4.37 -11.03 7.85
C LYS A 90 3.17 -10.17 8.29
N GLY A 91 3.17 -8.89 7.97
CA GLY A 91 2.10 -7.95 8.30
C GLY A 91 2.12 -7.45 9.76
N ARG A 92 3.27 -7.50 10.44
CA ARG A 92 3.42 -7.14 11.85
C ARG A 92 4.78 -6.52 12.18
#